data_b73a019ba4f3f74bb60124ecb4838337
#
_entry.id   b73a019ba4f3f74bb60124ecb4838337
#
_cell.length_a   1.000
_cell.length_b   1.000
_cell.length_c   1.000
_cell.angle_alpha   90.00
_cell.angle_beta   90.00
_cell.angle_gamma   90.00
#
_symmetry.space_group_name_H-M   'P 1'
#
loop_
_entity.id
_entity.type
_entity.pdbx_description
1 polymer ?
#
loop_
_entity_poly.entity_id
_entity_poly.type
_entity_poly.pdbx_seq_one_letter_code
_entity_poly.pdbx_strand_id
1 'polypeptide(L)'
;MSVAELVRVTKRFGVRAALADVSFAIGEGEVVALLGPNGAGKSTALAVLLGLRTPEVGSARLFGSDPRAPSARRRVGVTPQEIAFPPTLRVREIVELVGAHFESPLPVNTLVEQFELGAIAGRQAGGLSGGERRRLGVALAFAGRPRLVVLDEPTASLDRVARGAVWSAIRLHVTDGGALLLTTHHLQEAEALARRVVLIEAGSVVSDGPLADLKAAAGRTLVRFRASPGIELERAERDGEHLRLLVPDGGRAVVDLVRAGVPLDDLEVRPLTLDEALASRRLG
;
A
#
# COMPACT_ATOMS: atom_id res chain seq x y z
N MET A 1 -8.37 18.29 10.46
CA MET A 1 -7.05 18.91 10.17
C MET A 1 -6.15 17.88 9.47
N SER A 2 -5.18 18.35 8.64
CA SER A 2 -4.20 17.44 8.04
C SER A 2 -3.16 17.02 9.09
N VAL A 3 -2.90 15.71 9.20
CA VAL A 3 -1.83 15.16 10.05
C VAL A 3 -0.51 15.00 9.28
N ALA A 4 -0.60 14.85 7.96
CA ALA A 4 0.54 14.77 7.07
C ALA A 4 0.19 15.31 5.69
N GLU A 5 1.11 15.99 5.02
CA GLU A 5 0.88 16.51 3.68
C GLU A 5 2.18 16.64 2.87
N LEU A 6 2.06 16.40 1.58
CA LEU A 6 3.00 16.80 0.54
C LEU A 6 2.34 17.89 -0.31
N VAL A 7 3.06 18.97 -0.59
CA VAL A 7 2.57 20.09 -1.39
C VAL A 7 3.55 20.36 -2.53
N ARG A 8 3.13 20.05 -3.77
CA ARG A 8 3.85 20.27 -5.03
C ARG A 8 5.29 19.73 -5.00
N VAL A 9 5.45 18.53 -4.44
CA VAL A 9 6.75 17.92 -4.21
C VAL A 9 7.35 17.40 -5.52
N THR A 10 8.56 17.88 -5.83
CA THR A 10 9.41 17.32 -6.89
C THR A 10 10.69 16.79 -6.26
N LYS A 11 11.07 15.56 -6.60
CA LYS A 11 12.29 14.89 -6.17
C LYS A 11 12.94 14.16 -7.33
N ARG A 12 14.24 14.46 -7.53
CA ARG A 12 15.05 13.84 -8.58
C ARG A 12 16.20 13.01 -8.01
N PHE A 13 16.63 12.03 -8.77
CA PHE A 13 17.87 11.29 -8.58
C PHE A 13 18.63 11.32 -9.91
N GLY A 14 19.63 12.19 -9.98
CA GLY A 14 20.29 12.51 -11.24
C GLY A 14 19.27 13.09 -12.25
N VAL A 15 19.22 12.52 -13.44
CA VAL A 15 18.30 12.96 -14.51
C VAL A 15 16.86 12.45 -14.33
N ARG A 16 16.66 11.44 -13.48
CA ARG A 16 15.34 10.82 -13.29
C ARG A 16 14.54 11.57 -12.23
N ALA A 17 13.35 12.05 -12.59
CA ALA A 17 12.37 12.52 -11.61
C ALA A 17 11.68 11.31 -10.96
N ALA A 18 11.87 11.13 -9.67
CA ALA A 18 11.17 10.12 -8.88
C ALA A 18 9.81 10.60 -8.39
N LEU A 19 9.68 11.92 -8.18
CA LEU A 19 8.42 12.62 -7.93
C LEU A 19 8.37 13.89 -8.77
N ALA A 20 7.22 14.18 -9.37
CA ALA A 20 6.97 15.35 -10.21
C ALA A 20 5.64 15.98 -9.80
N ASP A 21 5.69 17.11 -9.10
CA ASP A 21 4.55 17.90 -8.62
C ASP A 21 3.53 17.10 -7.79
N VAL A 22 4.01 16.22 -6.90
CA VAL A 22 3.17 15.36 -6.07
C VAL A 22 2.56 16.15 -4.94
N SER A 23 1.23 16.10 -4.82
CA SER A 23 0.46 16.69 -3.72
C SER A 23 -0.58 15.70 -3.22
N PHE A 24 -0.63 15.46 -1.92
CA PHE A 24 -1.72 14.79 -1.20
C PHE A 24 -1.62 15.09 0.29
N ALA A 25 -2.70 14.91 1.01
CA ALA A 25 -2.75 15.09 2.46
C ALA A 25 -3.47 13.91 3.13
N ILE A 26 -3.22 13.71 4.41
CA ILE A 26 -3.83 12.68 5.25
C ILE A 26 -4.53 13.39 6.40
N GLY A 27 -5.82 13.13 6.57
CA GLY A 27 -6.64 13.67 7.66
C GLY A 27 -6.49 12.89 8.97
N GLU A 28 -7.00 13.45 10.07
CA GLU A 28 -7.12 12.72 11.35
C GLU A 28 -8.12 11.57 11.20
N GLY A 29 -7.79 10.40 11.77
CA GLY A 29 -8.63 9.20 11.69
C GLY A 29 -8.77 8.61 10.28
N GLU A 30 -7.99 9.10 9.32
CA GLU A 30 -8.05 8.64 7.93
C GLU A 30 -7.07 7.50 7.65
N VAL A 31 -7.51 6.53 6.87
CA VAL A 31 -6.65 5.51 6.29
C VAL A 31 -6.52 5.77 4.79
N VAL A 32 -5.30 6.10 4.37
CA VAL A 32 -4.96 6.33 2.97
C VAL A 32 -4.06 5.22 2.46
N ALA A 33 -4.43 4.59 1.36
CA ALA A 33 -3.57 3.68 0.64
C ALA A 33 -2.86 4.41 -0.51
N LEU A 34 -1.54 4.39 -0.49
CA LEU A 34 -0.69 4.90 -1.57
C LEU A 34 -0.37 3.75 -2.52
N LEU A 35 -1.05 3.73 -3.65
CA LEU A 35 -0.96 2.68 -4.65
C LEU A 35 -0.08 3.10 -5.84
N GLY A 36 0.40 2.11 -6.58
CA GLY A 36 1.14 2.30 -7.82
C GLY A 36 2.12 1.15 -8.08
N PRO A 37 2.61 1.00 -9.31
CA PRO A 37 3.57 -0.04 -9.67
C PRO A 37 4.92 0.16 -8.97
N ASN A 38 5.78 -0.87 -9.06
CA ASN A 38 7.14 -0.76 -8.55
C ASN A 38 7.90 0.34 -9.31
N GLY A 39 8.64 1.16 -8.56
CA GLY A 39 9.35 2.30 -9.13
C GLY A 39 8.48 3.53 -9.44
N ALA A 40 7.20 3.54 -9.10
CA ALA A 40 6.29 4.68 -9.30
C ALA A 40 6.60 5.92 -8.43
N GLY A 41 7.42 5.77 -7.39
CA GLY A 41 7.77 6.87 -6.48
C GLY A 41 7.21 6.74 -5.06
N LYS A 42 6.46 5.67 -4.73
CA LYS A 42 5.82 5.48 -3.42
C LYS A 42 6.80 5.64 -2.24
N SER A 43 7.87 4.84 -2.22
CA SER A 43 8.87 4.91 -1.12
C SER A 43 9.63 6.25 -1.10
N THR A 44 9.77 6.92 -2.27
CA THR A 44 10.33 8.28 -2.32
C THR A 44 9.36 9.29 -1.70
N ALA A 45 8.06 9.18 -1.97
CA ALA A 45 7.03 10.02 -1.35
C ALA A 45 7.00 9.84 0.17
N LEU A 46 7.06 8.58 0.66
CA LEU A 46 7.19 8.31 2.10
C LEU A 46 8.48 8.92 2.68
N ALA A 47 9.61 8.75 2.00
CA ALA A 47 10.89 9.29 2.48
C ALA A 47 10.88 10.83 2.58
N VAL A 48 10.24 11.53 1.65
CA VAL A 48 10.06 12.98 1.71
C VAL A 48 9.07 13.36 2.81
N LEU A 49 7.93 12.68 2.92
CA LEU A 49 6.92 12.92 3.94
C LEU A 49 7.47 12.78 5.36
N LEU A 50 8.35 11.79 5.57
CA LEU A 50 9.01 11.52 6.85
C LEU A 50 10.27 12.38 7.10
N GLY A 51 10.61 13.28 6.19
CA GLY A 51 11.82 14.13 6.30
C GLY A 51 13.14 13.36 6.20
N LEU A 52 13.12 12.14 5.65
CA LEU A 52 14.32 11.34 5.35
C LEU A 52 15.00 11.81 4.06
N ARG A 53 14.26 12.50 3.21
CA ARG A 53 14.72 13.11 1.97
C ARG A 53 14.17 14.53 1.85
N THR A 54 14.99 15.45 1.37
CA THR A 54 14.57 16.83 1.09
C THR A 54 14.14 16.90 -0.37
N PRO A 55 12.94 17.45 -0.68
CA PRO A 55 12.52 17.69 -2.05
C PRO A 55 13.33 18.86 -2.66
N GLU A 56 13.43 18.92 -3.98
CA GLU A 56 13.99 20.08 -4.71
C GLU A 56 12.96 21.21 -4.82
N VAL A 57 11.67 20.85 -4.95
CA VAL A 57 10.55 21.80 -5.03
C VAL A 57 9.43 21.31 -4.13
N GLY A 58 8.64 22.22 -3.60
CA GLY A 58 7.52 21.91 -2.73
C GLY A 58 7.92 21.71 -1.27
N SER A 59 7.00 21.17 -0.49
CA SER A 59 7.20 20.96 0.95
C SER A 59 6.46 19.73 1.46
N ALA A 60 6.97 19.20 2.58
CA ALA A 60 6.29 18.17 3.37
C ALA A 60 6.02 18.72 4.77
N ARG A 61 4.89 18.36 5.37
CA ARG A 61 4.56 18.70 6.75
C ARG A 61 3.99 17.50 7.50
N LEU A 62 4.36 17.39 8.76
CA LEU A 62 3.76 16.48 9.73
C LEU A 62 3.17 17.32 10.87
N PHE A 63 1.86 17.20 11.08
CA PHE A 63 1.13 17.98 12.10
C PHE A 63 1.37 19.49 11.98
N GLY A 64 1.44 19.99 10.74
CA GLY A 64 1.72 21.40 10.44
C GLY A 64 3.19 21.83 10.59
N SER A 65 4.09 20.94 11.02
CA SER A 65 5.51 21.21 11.29
C SER A 65 6.44 20.57 10.24
N ASP A 66 7.72 20.98 10.24
CA ASP A 66 8.76 20.29 9.47
C ASP A 66 8.83 18.80 9.91
N PRO A 67 8.85 17.84 9.00
CA PRO A 67 8.93 16.42 9.34
C PRO A 67 10.17 16.03 10.13
N ARG A 68 11.23 16.85 10.10
CA ARG A 68 12.47 16.64 10.86
C ARG A 68 12.37 17.11 12.31
N ALA A 69 11.35 17.90 12.64
CA ALA A 69 11.15 18.37 14.00
C ALA A 69 10.95 17.21 14.99
N PRO A 70 11.66 17.15 16.12
CA PRO A 70 11.49 16.07 17.10
C PRO A 70 10.05 15.92 17.59
N SER A 71 9.33 17.03 17.78
CA SER A 71 7.91 17.04 18.19
C SER A 71 6.98 16.41 17.17
N ALA A 72 7.27 16.50 15.88
CA ALA A 72 6.51 15.82 14.83
C ALA A 72 6.86 14.33 14.80
N ARG A 73 8.15 13.98 14.84
CA ARG A 73 8.61 12.57 14.76
C ARG A 73 8.13 11.69 15.89
N ARG A 74 8.03 12.21 17.12
CA ARG A 74 7.52 11.46 18.29
C ARG A 74 6.07 11.02 18.12
N ARG A 75 5.34 11.61 17.19
CA ARG A 75 3.91 11.35 16.93
C ARG A 75 3.69 10.42 15.73
N VAL A 76 4.77 9.92 15.11
CA VAL A 76 4.73 9.07 13.93
C VAL A 76 5.35 7.72 14.24
N GLY A 77 4.64 6.64 13.94
CA GLY A 77 5.18 5.30 13.89
C GLY A 77 5.47 4.89 12.45
N VAL A 78 6.61 4.26 12.20
CA VAL A 78 7.05 3.92 10.84
C VAL A 78 7.53 2.49 10.77
N THR A 79 7.09 1.77 9.74
CA THR A 79 7.72 0.50 9.35
C THR A 79 8.32 0.67 7.95
N PRO A 80 9.65 0.66 7.82
CA PRO A 80 10.32 0.72 6.52
C PRO A 80 10.20 -0.60 5.76
N GLN A 81 10.50 -0.57 4.47
CA GLN A 81 10.50 -1.76 3.62
C GLN A 81 11.53 -2.79 4.08
N GLU A 82 12.75 -2.35 4.37
CA GLU A 82 13.81 -3.19 4.93
C GLU A 82 13.88 -3.05 6.44
N ILE A 83 13.82 -4.18 7.14
CA ILE A 83 13.83 -4.23 8.61
C ILE A 83 14.99 -5.10 9.07
N ALA A 84 15.87 -4.50 9.86
CA ALA A 84 16.95 -5.20 10.54
C ALA A 84 16.87 -4.93 12.04
N PHE A 85 17.11 -5.98 12.83
CA PHE A 85 17.20 -5.90 14.28
C PHE A 85 18.56 -6.44 14.75
N PRO A 86 19.05 -6.00 15.91
CA PRO A 86 20.22 -6.63 16.55
C PRO A 86 19.97 -8.13 16.70
N PRO A 87 20.78 -9.00 16.08
CA PRO A 87 20.47 -10.43 15.95
C PRO A 87 20.43 -11.17 17.29
N THR A 88 21.13 -10.65 18.30
CA THR A 88 21.26 -11.23 19.64
C THR A 88 20.12 -10.86 20.59
N LEU A 89 19.40 -9.77 20.33
CA LEU A 89 18.29 -9.35 21.16
C LEU A 89 17.07 -10.26 20.93
N ARG A 90 16.34 -10.53 22.00
CA ARG A 90 15.04 -11.22 21.91
C ARG A 90 13.95 -10.27 21.43
N VAL A 91 12.91 -10.81 20.82
CA VAL A 91 11.76 -10.03 20.34
C VAL A 91 11.20 -9.13 21.45
N ARG A 92 11.02 -9.67 22.68
CA ARG A 92 10.52 -8.91 23.82
C ARG A 92 11.46 -7.75 24.19
N GLU A 93 12.76 -7.99 24.21
CA GLU A 93 13.77 -6.97 24.52
C GLU A 93 13.78 -5.84 23.48
N ILE A 94 13.56 -6.18 22.21
CA ILE A 94 13.42 -5.17 21.13
C ILE A 94 12.17 -4.32 21.35
N VAL A 95 11.03 -4.93 21.71
CA VAL A 95 9.79 -4.19 22.01
C VAL A 95 10.00 -3.26 23.21
N GLU A 96 10.64 -3.74 24.28
CA GLU A 96 10.98 -2.94 25.45
C GLU A 96 11.93 -1.78 25.11
N LEU A 97 12.98 -2.06 24.34
CA LEU A 97 13.97 -1.08 23.91
C LEU A 97 13.32 0.05 23.09
N VAL A 98 12.46 -0.29 22.14
CA VAL A 98 11.76 0.70 21.30
C VAL A 98 10.74 1.46 22.16
N GLY A 99 10.00 0.78 23.01
CA GLY A 99 9.05 1.40 23.94
C GLY A 99 9.70 2.45 24.84
N ALA A 100 10.91 2.20 25.31
CA ALA A 100 11.66 3.12 26.19
C ALA A 100 11.98 4.50 25.56
N HIS A 101 11.84 4.66 24.26
CA HIS A 101 12.01 5.95 23.57
C HIS A 101 10.77 6.87 23.68
N PHE A 102 9.65 6.37 24.19
CA PHE A 102 8.38 7.09 24.28
C PHE A 102 7.99 7.34 25.73
N GLU A 103 7.36 8.47 26.00
CA GLU A 103 6.87 8.84 27.34
C GLU A 103 5.73 7.93 27.83
N SER A 104 4.88 7.48 26.92
CA SER A 104 3.69 6.66 27.22
C SER A 104 3.54 5.53 26.20
N PRO A 105 4.45 4.55 26.20
CA PRO A 105 4.39 3.45 25.25
C PRO A 105 3.18 2.54 25.48
N LEU A 106 2.80 1.77 24.46
CA LEU A 106 1.94 0.62 24.67
C LEU A 106 2.66 -0.42 25.57
N PRO A 107 1.96 -1.05 26.52
CA PRO A 107 2.54 -2.14 27.28
C PRO A 107 3.08 -3.25 26.37
N VAL A 108 4.24 -3.81 26.71
CA VAL A 108 4.89 -4.86 25.89
C VAL A 108 3.95 -6.03 25.63
N ASN A 109 3.23 -6.50 26.66
CA ASN A 109 2.28 -7.60 26.51
C ASN A 109 1.15 -7.26 25.52
N THR A 110 0.65 -6.01 25.55
CA THR A 110 -0.38 -5.55 24.59
C THR A 110 0.12 -5.64 23.15
N LEU A 111 1.34 -5.19 22.86
CA LEU A 111 1.92 -5.31 21.51
C LEU A 111 2.15 -6.78 21.13
N VAL A 112 2.65 -7.59 22.06
CA VAL A 112 2.89 -9.02 21.83
C VAL A 112 1.58 -9.75 21.49
N GLU A 113 0.48 -9.44 22.19
CA GLU A 113 -0.83 -10.02 21.95
C GLU A 113 -1.47 -9.51 20.65
N GLN A 114 -1.52 -8.19 20.45
CA GLN A 114 -2.15 -7.58 19.28
C GLN A 114 -1.53 -8.04 17.95
N PHE A 115 -0.23 -8.30 17.95
CA PHE A 115 0.51 -8.72 16.76
C PHE A 115 0.88 -10.21 16.76
N GLU A 116 0.29 -11.00 17.67
CA GLU A 116 0.51 -12.46 17.76
C GLU A 116 2.01 -12.83 17.82
N LEU A 117 2.79 -12.06 18.57
CA LEU A 117 4.22 -12.28 18.73
C LEU A 117 4.55 -13.28 19.87
N GLY A 118 3.55 -13.79 20.60
CA GLY A 118 3.73 -14.61 21.79
C GLY A 118 4.66 -15.80 21.58
N ALA A 119 4.46 -16.57 20.51
CA ALA A 119 5.27 -17.75 20.19
C ALA A 119 6.75 -17.43 19.90
N ILE A 120 7.07 -16.19 19.54
CA ILE A 120 8.44 -15.75 19.21
C ILE A 120 9.03 -14.76 20.22
N ALA A 121 8.27 -14.34 21.22
CA ALA A 121 8.67 -13.28 22.16
C ALA A 121 10.01 -13.55 22.86
N GLY A 122 10.32 -14.81 23.15
CA GLY A 122 11.57 -15.26 23.76
C GLY A 122 12.70 -15.57 22.77
N ARG A 123 12.43 -15.58 21.45
CA ARG A 123 13.43 -15.92 20.42
C ARG A 123 14.30 -14.73 20.08
N GLN A 124 15.56 -14.98 19.73
CA GLN A 124 16.48 -13.97 19.21
C GLN A 124 16.10 -13.55 17.78
N ALA A 125 16.24 -12.25 17.49
CA ALA A 125 15.86 -11.67 16.21
C ALA A 125 16.64 -12.22 15.02
N GLY A 126 17.87 -12.69 15.22
CA GLY A 126 18.68 -13.35 14.19
C GLY A 126 18.07 -14.64 13.65
N GLY A 127 17.23 -15.32 14.46
CA GLY A 127 16.55 -16.57 14.08
C GLY A 127 15.13 -16.39 13.55
N LEU A 128 14.66 -15.16 13.33
CA LEU A 128 13.32 -14.89 12.81
C LEU A 128 13.25 -15.10 11.28
N SER A 129 12.15 -15.69 10.83
CA SER A 129 11.78 -15.70 9.42
C SER A 129 11.52 -14.29 8.92
N GLY A 130 11.47 -14.09 7.58
CA GLY A 130 11.14 -12.80 6.98
C GLY A 130 9.78 -12.27 7.43
N GLY A 131 8.75 -13.14 7.46
CA GLY A 131 7.41 -12.79 7.93
C GLY A 131 7.36 -12.43 9.41
N GLU A 132 8.02 -13.21 10.29
CA GLU A 132 8.11 -12.91 11.72
C GLU A 132 8.81 -11.56 11.97
N ARG A 133 9.90 -11.30 11.24
CA ARG A 133 10.64 -10.03 11.30
C ARG A 133 9.77 -8.86 10.83
N ARG A 134 9.03 -9.05 9.74
CA ARG A 134 8.09 -8.05 9.22
C ARG A 134 7.01 -7.73 10.24
N ARG A 135 6.36 -8.76 10.82
CA ARG A 135 5.33 -8.61 11.85
C ARG A 135 5.83 -7.85 13.08
N LEU A 136 7.04 -8.20 13.57
CA LEU A 136 7.68 -7.44 14.65
C LEU A 136 7.88 -5.97 14.26
N GLY A 137 8.41 -5.69 13.07
CA GLY A 137 8.61 -4.32 12.59
C GLY A 137 7.33 -3.51 12.52
N VAL A 138 6.24 -4.12 12.05
CA VAL A 138 4.91 -3.48 12.04
C VAL A 138 4.44 -3.21 13.46
N ALA A 139 4.58 -4.15 14.40
CA ALA A 139 4.20 -3.96 15.80
C ALA A 139 4.92 -2.77 16.44
N LEU A 140 6.21 -2.62 16.18
CA LEU A 140 7.02 -1.52 16.72
C LEU A 140 6.58 -0.15 16.23
N ALA A 141 5.97 -0.04 15.04
CA ALA A 141 5.41 1.23 14.58
C ALA A 141 4.27 1.73 15.47
N PHE A 142 3.62 0.86 16.23
CA PHE A 142 2.54 1.22 17.16
C PHE A 142 3.02 1.43 18.61
N ALA A 143 4.26 1.10 18.93
CA ALA A 143 4.78 1.09 20.30
C ALA A 143 4.59 2.42 21.05
N GLY A 144 4.76 3.55 20.39
CA GLY A 144 4.66 4.89 20.98
C GLY A 144 3.26 5.50 20.97
N ARG A 145 2.21 4.76 20.67
CA ARG A 145 0.83 5.29 20.48
C ARG A 145 0.81 6.49 19.52
N PRO A 146 1.36 6.34 18.30
CA PRO A 146 1.49 7.46 17.37
C PRO A 146 0.13 8.00 16.95
N ARG A 147 0.07 9.26 16.49
CA ARG A 147 -1.11 9.83 15.84
C ARG A 147 -1.17 9.51 14.35
N LEU A 148 -0.03 9.19 13.75
CA LEU A 148 0.10 8.74 12.37
C LEU A 148 0.98 7.49 12.34
N VAL A 149 0.50 6.45 11.68
CA VAL A 149 1.31 5.27 11.34
C VAL A 149 1.58 5.26 9.85
N VAL A 150 2.83 5.05 9.45
CA VAL A 150 3.26 4.94 8.05
C VAL A 150 3.87 3.57 7.83
N LEU A 151 3.24 2.77 6.98
CA LEU A 151 3.61 1.39 6.72
C LEU A 151 3.96 1.21 5.23
N ASP A 152 5.19 0.79 4.96
CA ASP A 152 5.63 0.47 3.60
C ASP A 152 5.48 -1.04 3.36
N GLU A 153 4.48 -1.46 2.59
CA GLU A 153 4.11 -2.86 2.28
C GLU A 153 3.98 -3.76 3.53
N PRO A 154 3.10 -3.43 4.50
CA PRO A 154 3.11 -4.04 5.84
C PRO A 154 2.86 -5.55 5.86
N THR A 155 2.13 -6.09 4.90
CA THR A 155 1.75 -7.50 4.88
C THR A 155 2.51 -8.34 3.85
N ALA A 156 3.53 -7.78 3.20
CA ALA A 156 4.40 -8.53 2.32
C ALA A 156 5.03 -9.71 3.06
N SER A 157 4.94 -10.89 2.48
CA SER A 157 5.47 -12.15 3.05
C SER A 157 4.80 -12.62 4.36
N LEU A 158 3.66 -12.06 4.76
CA LEU A 158 2.88 -12.56 5.89
C LEU A 158 1.90 -13.66 5.43
N ASP A 159 1.76 -14.67 6.26
CA ASP A 159 0.67 -15.64 6.13
C ASP A 159 -0.69 -14.99 6.44
N ARG A 160 -1.78 -15.75 6.25
CA ARG A 160 -3.14 -15.27 6.42
C ARG A 160 -3.44 -14.84 7.87
N VAL A 161 -2.92 -15.56 8.85
CA VAL A 161 -3.16 -15.31 10.28
C VAL A 161 -2.45 -14.02 10.70
N ALA A 162 -1.13 -13.94 10.43
CA ALA A 162 -0.33 -12.76 10.72
C ALA A 162 -0.86 -11.50 10.02
N ARG A 163 -1.35 -11.61 8.78
CA ARG A 163 -2.01 -10.51 8.07
C ARG A 163 -3.28 -10.05 8.78
N GLY A 164 -4.10 -11.00 9.26
CA GLY A 164 -5.31 -10.70 10.03
C GLY A 164 -5.01 -9.92 11.32
N ALA A 165 -3.97 -10.30 12.05
CA ALA A 165 -3.53 -9.60 13.26
C ALA A 165 -3.11 -8.15 12.95
N VAL A 166 -2.29 -7.94 11.90
CA VAL A 166 -1.88 -6.60 11.47
C VAL A 166 -3.10 -5.75 11.08
N TRP A 167 -4.04 -6.29 10.31
CA TRP A 167 -5.25 -5.56 9.92
C TRP A 167 -6.14 -5.20 11.12
N SER A 168 -6.23 -6.10 12.11
CA SER A 168 -6.98 -5.83 13.35
C SER A 168 -6.35 -4.72 14.18
N ALA A 169 -5.02 -4.72 14.31
CA ALA A 169 -4.28 -3.66 15.00
C ALA A 169 -4.43 -2.29 14.29
N ILE A 170 -4.40 -2.28 12.96
CA ILE A 170 -4.67 -1.06 12.16
C ILE A 170 -6.07 -0.53 12.42
N ARG A 171 -7.10 -1.40 12.39
CA ARG A 171 -8.49 -0.98 12.65
C ARG A 171 -8.65 -0.41 14.05
N LEU A 172 -8.04 -1.03 15.05
CA LEU A 172 -8.07 -0.53 16.42
C LEU A 172 -7.45 0.87 16.52
N HIS A 173 -6.25 1.05 15.93
CA HIS A 173 -5.57 2.35 15.88
C HIS A 173 -6.45 3.46 15.27
N VAL A 174 -7.14 3.15 14.19
CA VAL A 174 -8.04 4.10 13.51
C VAL A 174 -9.29 4.39 14.34
N THR A 175 -9.85 3.36 15.00
CA THR A 175 -10.99 3.52 15.90
C THR A 175 -10.65 4.45 17.07
N ASP A 176 -9.39 4.41 17.54
CA ASP A 176 -8.85 5.28 18.57
C ASP A 176 -8.49 6.70 18.05
N GLY A 177 -8.86 7.03 16.81
CA GLY A 177 -8.66 8.34 16.19
C GLY A 177 -7.28 8.52 15.50
N GLY A 178 -6.46 7.47 15.43
CA GLY A 178 -5.19 7.50 14.72
C GLY A 178 -5.36 7.52 13.21
N ALA A 179 -4.42 8.13 12.50
CA ALA A 179 -4.34 8.13 11.04
C ALA A 179 -3.33 7.10 10.54
N LEU A 180 -3.51 6.64 9.31
CA LEU A 180 -2.62 5.65 8.70
C LEU A 180 -2.38 5.94 7.22
N LEU A 181 -1.13 5.86 6.82
CA LEU A 181 -0.70 5.77 5.42
C LEU A 181 -0.04 4.43 5.18
N LEU A 182 -0.56 3.66 4.25
CA LEU A 182 0.10 2.42 3.84
C LEU A 182 0.43 2.47 2.35
N THR A 183 1.60 1.92 1.99
CA THR A 183 1.84 1.56 0.60
C THR A 183 1.50 0.10 0.41
N THR A 184 0.91 -0.22 -0.70
CA THR A 184 0.69 -1.60 -1.11
C THR A 184 0.54 -1.69 -2.63
N HIS A 185 0.84 -2.84 -3.17
CA HIS A 185 0.48 -3.21 -4.54
C HIS A 185 -0.67 -4.24 -4.56
N HIS A 186 -1.19 -4.61 -3.39
CA HIS A 186 -2.30 -5.54 -3.23
C HIS A 186 -3.63 -4.79 -3.03
N LEU A 187 -4.50 -4.83 -4.04
CA LEU A 187 -5.82 -4.19 -3.96
C LEU A 187 -6.64 -4.68 -2.77
N GLN A 188 -6.58 -5.98 -2.46
CA GLN A 188 -7.29 -6.58 -1.31
C GLN A 188 -6.91 -5.95 0.03
N GLU A 189 -5.64 -5.56 0.20
CA GLU A 189 -5.20 -4.87 1.42
C GLU A 189 -5.76 -3.45 1.50
N ALA A 190 -5.69 -2.71 0.38
CA ALA A 190 -6.31 -1.39 0.30
C ALA A 190 -7.82 -1.48 0.55
N GLU A 191 -8.50 -2.48 -0.01
CA GLU A 191 -9.94 -2.73 0.20
C GLU A 191 -10.32 -3.05 1.64
N ALA A 192 -9.47 -3.80 2.32
CA ALA A 192 -9.73 -4.21 3.69
C ALA A 192 -9.54 -3.07 4.71
N LEU A 193 -8.69 -2.08 4.38
CA LEU A 193 -8.19 -1.09 5.34
C LEU A 193 -8.52 0.35 4.96
N ALA A 194 -8.38 0.72 3.68
CA ALA A 194 -8.45 2.12 3.25
C ALA A 194 -9.82 2.48 2.66
N ARG A 195 -10.28 3.70 2.94
CA ARG A 195 -11.44 4.29 2.26
C ARG A 195 -11.03 5.21 1.12
N ARG A 196 -9.81 5.75 1.18
CA ARG A 196 -9.24 6.64 0.17
C ARG A 196 -7.92 6.10 -0.34
N VAL A 197 -7.71 6.33 -1.62
CA VAL A 197 -6.53 5.87 -2.34
C VAL A 197 -5.89 7.04 -3.06
N VAL A 198 -4.59 7.15 -2.92
CA VAL A 198 -3.74 8.01 -3.75
C VAL A 198 -2.96 7.10 -4.68
N LEU A 199 -3.14 7.28 -5.98
CA LEU A 199 -2.46 6.51 -7.00
C LEU A 199 -1.31 7.32 -7.56
N ILE A 200 -0.09 6.76 -7.48
CA ILE A 200 1.11 7.36 -8.08
C ILE A 200 1.58 6.49 -9.26
N GLU A 201 1.79 7.12 -10.39
CA GLU A 201 2.42 6.53 -11.57
C GLU A 201 3.50 7.47 -12.13
N ALA A 202 4.64 6.89 -12.51
CA ALA A 202 5.77 7.63 -13.07
C ALA A 202 6.13 8.92 -12.31
N GLY A 203 5.99 8.89 -10.98
CA GLY A 203 6.31 10.00 -10.09
C GLY A 203 5.21 11.06 -9.94
N SER A 204 4.04 10.88 -10.51
CA SER A 204 2.92 11.86 -10.43
C SER A 204 1.67 11.22 -9.83
N VAL A 205 0.85 12.01 -9.12
CA VAL A 205 -0.46 11.57 -8.65
C VAL A 205 -1.42 11.57 -9.83
N VAL A 206 -1.93 10.39 -10.18
CA VAL A 206 -2.88 10.22 -11.29
C VAL A 206 -4.33 10.08 -10.81
N SER A 207 -4.53 9.75 -9.54
CA SER A 207 -5.85 9.71 -8.91
C SER A 207 -5.71 9.89 -7.40
N ASP A 208 -6.63 10.63 -6.81
CA ASP A 208 -6.78 10.82 -5.38
C ASP A 208 -8.27 10.88 -5.05
N GLY A 209 -8.78 9.87 -4.36
CA GLY A 209 -10.21 9.80 -4.08
C GLY A 209 -10.65 8.49 -3.43
N PRO A 210 -11.97 8.30 -3.29
CA PRO A 210 -12.54 7.10 -2.70
C PRO A 210 -12.10 5.83 -3.43
N LEU A 211 -11.82 4.77 -2.66
CA LEU A 211 -11.49 3.46 -3.21
C LEU A 211 -12.61 2.91 -4.13
N ALA A 212 -13.87 3.29 -3.84
CA ALA A 212 -15.01 2.89 -4.66
C ALA A 212 -14.88 3.35 -6.12
N ASP A 213 -14.31 4.53 -6.36
CA ASP A 213 -14.13 5.07 -7.71
C ASP A 213 -13.04 4.30 -8.46
N LEU A 214 -11.99 3.89 -7.75
CA LEU A 214 -10.95 3.02 -8.31
C LEU A 214 -11.52 1.63 -8.63
N LYS A 215 -12.38 1.09 -7.75
CA LYS A 215 -13.09 -0.18 -7.98
C LYS A 215 -14.03 -0.10 -9.17
N ALA A 216 -14.77 0.99 -9.33
CA ALA A 216 -15.64 1.16 -10.48
C ALA A 216 -14.86 1.16 -11.80
N ALA A 217 -13.66 1.72 -11.80
CA ALA A 217 -12.76 1.64 -12.95
C ALA A 217 -12.10 0.25 -13.11
N ALA A 218 -11.83 -0.46 -12.00
CA ALA A 218 -11.30 -1.82 -11.97
C ALA A 218 -12.39 -2.90 -12.11
N GLY A 219 -13.67 -2.54 -11.91
CA GLY A 219 -14.83 -3.44 -11.96
C GLY A 219 -15.11 -4.02 -13.35
N ARG A 220 -14.16 -3.91 -14.26
CA ARG A 220 -14.20 -4.61 -15.55
C ARG A 220 -13.62 -6.01 -15.40
N THR A 221 -14.21 -6.93 -16.16
CA THR A 221 -13.72 -8.30 -16.31
C THR A 221 -12.89 -8.38 -17.57
N LEU A 222 -11.70 -8.95 -17.45
CA LEU A 222 -10.90 -9.35 -18.62
C LEU A 222 -11.48 -10.65 -19.14
N VAL A 223 -11.87 -10.63 -20.42
CA VAL A 223 -12.15 -11.83 -21.21
C VAL A 223 -11.02 -11.94 -22.24
N ARG A 224 -10.20 -12.97 -22.14
CA ARG A 224 -9.07 -13.23 -23.04
C ARG A 224 -9.23 -14.60 -23.64
N PHE A 225 -9.04 -14.73 -24.93
CA PHE A 225 -9.10 -16.00 -25.65
C PHE A 225 -8.23 -15.96 -26.90
N ARG A 226 -7.80 -17.13 -27.36
CA ARG A 226 -7.09 -17.27 -28.62
C ARG A 226 -8.06 -17.09 -29.77
N ALA A 227 -7.74 -16.17 -30.70
CA ALA A 227 -8.56 -15.89 -31.86
C ALA A 227 -7.83 -16.21 -33.15
N SER A 228 -8.52 -16.88 -34.06
CA SER A 228 -8.02 -17.12 -35.41
C SER A 228 -7.66 -15.81 -36.13
N PRO A 229 -6.66 -15.81 -37.03
CA PRO A 229 -6.38 -14.64 -37.87
C PRO A 229 -7.64 -14.17 -38.60
N GLY A 230 -7.90 -12.86 -38.56
CA GLY A 230 -9.06 -12.26 -39.24
C GLY A 230 -10.30 -12.05 -38.39
N ILE A 231 -10.34 -12.52 -37.13
CA ILE A 231 -11.41 -12.16 -36.20
C ILE A 231 -11.09 -10.77 -35.63
N GLU A 232 -11.93 -9.81 -35.96
CA GLU A 232 -11.94 -8.46 -35.40
C GLU A 232 -13.21 -8.29 -34.58
N LEU A 233 -13.08 -7.83 -33.34
CA LEU A 233 -14.21 -7.53 -32.47
C LEU A 233 -14.12 -6.08 -32.04
N GLU A 234 -15.26 -5.40 -32.07
CA GLU A 234 -15.35 -4.05 -31.57
C GLU A 234 -14.92 -4.01 -30.08
N ARG A 235 -14.01 -3.10 -29.77
CA ARG A 235 -13.44 -2.92 -28.42
C ARG A 235 -12.51 -4.05 -27.91
N ALA A 236 -12.08 -4.96 -28.79
CA ALA A 236 -11.07 -5.94 -28.45
C ALA A 236 -9.68 -5.44 -28.84
N GLU A 237 -8.71 -5.63 -27.94
CA GLU A 237 -7.30 -5.39 -28.22
C GLU A 237 -6.63 -6.73 -28.58
N ARG A 238 -5.78 -6.72 -29.60
CA ARG A 238 -5.00 -7.90 -29.97
C ARG A 238 -3.69 -7.92 -29.20
N ASP A 239 -3.44 -9.04 -28.52
CA ASP A 239 -2.23 -9.33 -27.76
C ASP A 239 -1.63 -10.66 -28.30
N GLY A 240 -0.81 -10.55 -29.32
CA GLY A 240 -0.28 -11.68 -30.07
C GLY A 240 -1.39 -12.51 -30.72
N GLU A 241 -1.49 -13.80 -30.35
CA GLU A 241 -2.54 -14.72 -30.83
C GLU A 241 -3.87 -14.57 -30.07
N HIS A 242 -3.93 -13.74 -29.03
CA HIS A 242 -5.13 -13.57 -28.20
C HIS A 242 -5.82 -12.25 -28.49
N LEU A 243 -7.14 -12.27 -28.28
CA LEU A 243 -7.95 -11.07 -28.12
C LEU A 243 -8.27 -10.84 -26.66
N ARG A 244 -8.25 -9.58 -26.25
CA ARG A 244 -8.54 -9.10 -24.90
C ARG A 244 -9.71 -8.13 -24.96
N LEU A 245 -10.76 -8.42 -24.20
CA LEU A 245 -11.91 -7.54 -24.01
C LEU A 245 -12.00 -7.13 -22.56
N LEU A 246 -12.22 -5.85 -22.31
CA LEU A 246 -12.50 -5.31 -20.99
C LEU A 246 -13.99 -4.98 -20.92
N VAL A 247 -14.75 -5.80 -20.21
CA VAL A 247 -16.22 -5.74 -20.16
C VAL A 247 -16.71 -5.62 -18.71
N PRO A 248 -17.88 -4.98 -18.48
CA PRO A 248 -18.46 -4.92 -17.14
C PRO A 248 -18.90 -6.29 -16.62
N ASP A 249 -19.38 -7.18 -17.49
CA ASP A 249 -19.86 -8.51 -17.16
C ASP A 249 -19.22 -9.53 -18.10
N GLY A 250 -18.24 -10.26 -17.58
CA GLY A 250 -17.51 -11.27 -18.34
C GLY A 250 -18.36 -12.47 -18.71
N GLY A 251 -19.29 -12.87 -17.84
CA GLY A 251 -20.20 -14.00 -18.11
C GLY A 251 -21.11 -13.70 -19.29
N ARG A 252 -21.70 -12.51 -19.32
CA ARG A 252 -22.56 -12.05 -20.41
C ARG A 252 -21.78 -11.93 -21.72
N ALA A 253 -20.57 -11.36 -21.65
CA ALA A 253 -19.71 -11.22 -22.83
C ALA A 253 -19.35 -12.58 -23.46
N VAL A 254 -19.02 -13.59 -22.64
CA VAL A 254 -18.76 -14.95 -23.12
C VAL A 254 -19.98 -15.54 -23.81
N VAL A 255 -21.18 -15.40 -23.24
CA VAL A 255 -22.42 -15.86 -23.87
C VAL A 255 -22.66 -15.18 -25.21
N ASP A 256 -22.44 -13.87 -25.30
CA ASP A 256 -22.64 -13.11 -26.54
C ASP A 256 -21.62 -13.52 -27.62
N LEU A 257 -20.34 -13.77 -27.23
CA LEU A 257 -19.31 -14.28 -28.14
C LEU A 257 -19.62 -15.68 -28.67
N VAL A 258 -20.09 -16.58 -27.81
CA VAL A 258 -20.51 -17.94 -28.22
C VAL A 258 -21.70 -17.86 -29.18
N ARG A 259 -22.69 -17.01 -28.91
CA ARG A 259 -23.83 -16.79 -29.81
C ARG A 259 -23.43 -16.21 -31.16
N ALA A 260 -22.38 -15.40 -31.18
CA ALA A 260 -21.79 -14.85 -32.40
C ALA A 260 -20.92 -15.87 -33.17
N GLY A 261 -20.78 -17.09 -32.66
CA GLY A 261 -19.99 -18.15 -33.30
C GLY A 261 -18.48 -17.94 -33.19
N VAL A 262 -18.01 -17.14 -32.22
CA VAL A 262 -16.58 -16.89 -32.01
C VAL A 262 -15.96 -18.08 -31.29
N PRO A 263 -14.90 -18.73 -31.83
CA PRO A 263 -14.14 -19.74 -31.12
C PRO A 263 -13.45 -19.14 -29.90
N LEU A 264 -13.58 -19.78 -28.74
CA LEU A 264 -13.03 -19.30 -27.46
C LEU A 264 -11.97 -20.27 -26.93
N ASP A 265 -10.95 -20.54 -27.75
CA ASP A 265 -9.83 -21.37 -27.34
C ASP A 265 -8.98 -20.63 -26.28
N ASP A 266 -8.44 -21.34 -25.27
CA ASP A 266 -7.68 -20.76 -24.16
C ASP A 266 -8.43 -19.63 -23.44
N LEU A 267 -9.75 -19.79 -23.23
CA LEU A 267 -10.59 -18.77 -22.59
C LEU A 267 -10.17 -18.54 -21.14
N GLU A 268 -9.85 -17.28 -20.84
CA GLU A 268 -9.60 -16.76 -19.49
C GLU A 268 -10.64 -15.68 -19.17
N VAL A 269 -11.35 -15.83 -18.06
CA VAL A 269 -12.33 -14.86 -17.57
C VAL A 269 -12.01 -14.55 -16.11
N ARG A 270 -11.58 -13.34 -15.84
CA ARG A 270 -11.23 -12.91 -14.47
C ARG A 270 -11.41 -11.40 -14.27
N PRO A 271 -11.57 -10.94 -13.03
CA PRO A 271 -11.46 -9.53 -12.71
C PRO A 271 -10.11 -8.97 -13.15
N LEU A 272 -10.06 -7.70 -13.54
CA LEU A 272 -8.80 -7.00 -13.77
C LEU A 272 -7.95 -6.99 -12.51
N THR A 273 -6.65 -7.18 -12.68
CA THR A 273 -5.69 -6.83 -11.63
C THR A 273 -5.61 -5.31 -11.50
N LEU A 274 -5.11 -4.83 -10.36
CA LEU A 274 -4.91 -3.39 -10.18
C LEU A 274 -4.02 -2.80 -11.28
N ASP A 275 -2.92 -3.47 -11.63
CA ASP A 275 -1.98 -3.01 -12.66
C ASP A 275 -2.65 -2.90 -14.03
N GLU A 276 -3.51 -3.85 -14.38
CA GLU A 276 -4.28 -3.82 -15.62
C GLU A 276 -5.36 -2.75 -15.61
N ALA A 277 -6.05 -2.56 -14.48
CA ALA A 277 -7.04 -1.49 -14.31
C ALA A 277 -6.41 -0.11 -14.45
N LEU A 278 -5.18 0.05 -13.95
CA LEU A 278 -4.39 1.25 -14.09
C LEU A 278 -3.92 1.48 -15.53
N ALA A 279 -3.45 0.42 -16.20
CA ALA A 279 -3.05 0.48 -17.59
C ALA A 279 -4.21 0.84 -18.52
N SER A 280 -5.42 0.32 -18.25
CA SER A 280 -6.62 0.59 -19.06
C SER A 280 -7.12 2.04 -18.97
N ARG A 281 -6.80 2.78 -17.90
CA ARG A 281 -7.10 4.23 -17.79
C ARG A 281 -6.27 5.11 -18.72
N ARG A 282 -5.13 4.61 -19.21
CA ARG A 282 -4.27 5.34 -20.16
C ARG A 282 -4.79 5.34 -21.59
N LEU A 283 -5.77 4.49 -21.89
CA LEU A 283 -6.30 4.25 -23.24
C LEU A 283 -7.69 4.87 -23.46
N GLY A 284 -8.27 5.52 -22.49
CA GLY A 284 -9.54 6.25 -22.55
C GLY A 284 -9.38 7.71 -22.20
#